data_8fd24c9087e28e45425b367e2df9c93d
#
_entry.id   8fd24c9087e28e45425b367e2df9c93d
#
_cell.length_a   1.000
_cell.length_b   1.000
_cell.length_c   1.000
_cell.angle_alpha   90.00
_cell.angle_beta   90.00
_cell.angle_gamma   90.00
#
_symmetry.space_group_name_H-M   'P 1'
#
loop_
_entity.id
_entity.type
_entity.pdbx_description
1 polymer ?
#
loop_
_entity_poly.entity_id
_entity_poly.type
_entity_poly.pdbx_seq_one_letter_code
_entity_poly.pdbx_strand_id
1 'polypeptide(L)'
;QRQLADRLGHEDSSANLAVEHFMKGFYRVALALSVLNEMLLQLFDEVILRSDTQEQVRPLNRRFQVRNDYLEISNPEVFEHHPSALLEAFVLMAQNPDLKGIRASTVRALIYNRRQIDDAFRNNPVNTDLFMQLLRSPHALFSQLRRMKRYGILGKYLPEFGGIIGMMQYDLFHIY
;
A
#
# COMPACT_ATOMS: atom_id res chain seq x y z
N GLN A 1 17.27 22.54 -3.75
CA GLN A 1 17.27 21.09 -3.53
C GLN A 1 18.69 20.51 -3.66
N ARG A 2 19.47 20.86 -4.70
CA ARG A 2 20.85 20.37 -4.90
C ARG A 2 21.75 20.72 -3.71
N GLN A 3 21.78 22.00 -3.30
CA GLN A 3 22.57 22.45 -2.13
C GLN A 3 22.23 21.70 -0.83
N LEU A 4 20.97 21.28 -0.67
CA LEU A 4 20.55 20.50 0.49
C LEU A 4 21.01 19.04 0.38
N ALA A 5 20.93 18.46 -0.80
CA ALA A 5 21.43 17.11 -1.08
C ALA A 5 22.94 17.03 -0.79
N ASP A 6 23.72 17.99 -1.32
CA ASP A 6 25.16 18.07 -1.10
C ASP A 6 25.51 18.21 0.40
N ARG A 7 24.77 19.06 1.14
CA ARG A 7 24.95 19.22 2.61
C ARG A 7 24.62 17.96 3.41
N LEU A 8 23.73 17.11 2.89
CA LEU A 8 23.34 15.84 3.52
C LEU A 8 24.21 14.66 3.05
N GLY A 9 25.29 14.94 2.30
CA GLY A 9 26.25 13.92 1.88
C GLY A 9 25.81 13.06 0.70
N HIS A 10 24.83 13.53 -0.08
CA HIS A 10 24.45 12.85 -1.31
C HIS A 10 25.36 13.31 -2.46
N GLU A 11 25.86 12.35 -3.23
CA GLU A 11 26.75 12.58 -4.38
C GLU A 11 26.09 12.12 -5.69
N ASP A 12 26.48 12.74 -6.79
CA ASP A 12 26.07 12.29 -8.11
C ASP A 12 26.73 10.93 -8.41
N SER A 13 25.96 10.00 -8.96
CA SER A 13 26.42 8.69 -9.43
C SER A 13 26.20 8.56 -10.93
N SER A 14 26.75 7.49 -11.54
CA SER A 14 26.53 7.20 -12.97
C SER A 14 25.08 6.95 -13.33
N ALA A 15 24.23 6.59 -12.35
CA ALA A 15 22.83 6.23 -12.57
C ALA A 15 21.82 7.27 -12.04
N ASN A 16 22.20 8.10 -11.06
CA ASN A 16 21.30 9.06 -10.41
C ASN A 16 22.02 10.29 -9.91
N LEU A 17 21.37 11.44 -9.95
CA LEU A 17 21.87 12.68 -9.38
C LEU A 17 21.71 12.67 -7.84
N ALA A 18 22.57 13.42 -7.13
CA ALA A 18 22.52 13.60 -5.68
C ALA A 18 21.14 14.02 -5.20
N VAL A 19 20.50 14.91 -5.94
CA VAL A 19 19.16 15.41 -5.66
C VAL A 19 18.09 14.31 -5.78
N GLU A 20 18.24 13.38 -6.73
CA GLU A 20 17.30 12.24 -6.90
C GLU A 20 17.44 11.27 -5.74
N HIS A 21 18.66 10.98 -5.29
CA HIS A 21 18.90 10.17 -4.09
C HIS A 21 18.26 10.78 -2.85
N PHE A 22 18.48 12.07 -2.64
CA PHE A 22 17.87 12.81 -1.53
C PHE A 22 16.35 12.78 -1.59
N MET A 23 15.76 13.13 -2.74
CA MET A 23 14.31 13.18 -2.92
C MET A 23 13.68 11.80 -2.80
N LYS A 24 14.33 10.75 -3.29
CA LYS A 24 13.86 9.36 -3.11
C LYS A 24 13.80 8.98 -1.65
N GLY A 25 14.82 9.35 -0.86
CA GLY A 25 14.82 9.16 0.59
C GLY A 25 13.69 9.94 1.28
N PHE A 26 13.56 11.23 0.96
CA PHE A 26 12.53 12.11 1.50
C PHE A 26 11.11 11.58 1.22
N TYR A 27 10.79 11.24 -0.03
CA TYR A 27 9.46 10.72 -0.38
C TYR A 27 9.16 9.37 0.27
N ARG A 28 10.18 8.53 0.48
CA ARG A 28 10.01 7.26 1.20
C ARG A 28 9.59 7.50 2.66
N VAL A 29 10.23 8.44 3.34
CA VAL A 29 9.88 8.82 4.71
C VAL A 29 8.50 9.49 4.76
N ALA A 30 8.23 10.43 3.87
CA ALA A 30 6.94 11.10 3.78
C ALA A 30 5.78 10.11 3.55
N LEU A 31 6.00 9.10 2.71
CA LEU A 31 5.03 8.02 2.47
C LEU A 31 4.80 7.18 3.74
N ALA A 32 5.86 6.82 4.45
CA ALA A 32 5.76 6.06 5.70
C ALA A 32 4.99 6.86 6.77
N LEU A 33 5.26 8.15 6.91
CA LEU A 33 4.53 9.05 7.81
C LEU A 33 3.06 9.17 7.42
N SER A 34 2.74 9.25 6.13
CA SER A 34 1.36 9.28 5.64
C SER A 34 0.58 8.01 6.02
N VAL A 35 1.21 6.84 5.92
CA VAL A 35 0.61 5.57 6.33
C VAL A 35 0.41 5.52 7.85
N LEU A 36 1.40 5.95 8.62
CA LEU A 36 1.29 6.02 10.08
C LEU A 36 0.14 6.95 10.50
N ASN A 37 0.05 8.13 9.90
CA ASN A 37 -1.02 9.08 10.18
C ASN A 37 -2.41 8.51 9.85
N GLU A 38 -2.56 7.82 8.72
CA GLU A 38 -3.81 7.13 8.35
C GLU A 38 -4.22 6.10 9.42
N MET A 39 -3.25 5.29 9.89
CA MET A 39 -3.51 4.29 10.93
C MET A 39 -3.87 4.92 12.28
N LEU A 40 -3.19 6.01 12.65
CA LEU A 40 -3.47 6.72 13.91
C LEU A 40 -4.86 7.36 13.88
N LEU A 41 -5.21 8.05 12.80
CA LEU A 41 -6.54 8.64 12.65
C LEU A 41 -7.65 7.58 12.75
N GLN A 42 -7.45 6.42 12.12
CA GLN A 42 -8.39 5.31 12.22
C GLN A 42 -8.52 4.79 13.67
N LEU A 43 -7.40 4.64 14.38
CA LEU A 43 -7.42 4.22 15.78
C LEU A 43 -8.12 5.25 16.68
N PHE A 44 -7.92 6.56 16.45
CA PHE A 44 -8.64 7.60 17.16
C PHE A 44 -10.15 7.55 16.87
N ASP A 45 -10.54 7.37 15.62
CA ASP A 45 -11.95 7.21 15.23
C ASP A 45 -12.60 6.00 15.95
N GLU A 46 -11.89 4.88 16.01
CA GLU A 46 -12.35 3.67 16.71
C GLU A 46 -12.49 3.90 18.23
N VAL A 47 -11.53 4.56 18.87
CA VAL A 47 -11.51 4.73 20.34
C VAL A 47 -12.42 5.87 20.80
N ILE A 48 -12.43 7.00 20.10
CA ILE A 48 -13.11 8.21 20.58
C ILE A 48 -14.56 8.28 20.10
N LEU A 49 -14.80 7.98 18.81
CA LEU A 49 -16.12 8.17 18.20
C LEU A 49 -17.02 6.94 18.30
N ARG A 50 -16.48 5.76 18.60
CA ARG A 50 -17.22 4.49 18.59
C ARG A 50 -17.21 3.73 19.90
N SER A 51 -16.77 4.35 20.98
CA SER A 51 -16.77 3.72 22.32
C SER A 51 -18.14 3.20 22.76
N ASP A 52 -19.21 3.82 22.28
CA ASP A 52 -20.60 3.49 22.69
C ASP A 52 -21.41 2.77 21.61
N THR A 53 -20.86 2.47 20.44
CA THR A 53 -21.56 1.79 19.36
C THR A 53 -21.21 0.30 19.29
N GLN A 54 -22.22 -0.53 19.11
CA GLN A 54 -22.05 -1.98 18.95
C GLN A 54 -21.23 -2.28 17.68
N GLU A 55 -20.13 -3.02 17.82
CA GLU A 55 -19.28 -3.40 16.69
C GLU A 55 -20.08 -4.23 15.68
N GLN A 56 -20.06 -3.79 14.42
CA GLN A 56 -20.67 -4.53 13.32
C GLN A 56 -19.59 -5.34 12.61
N VAL A 57 -19.68 -6.66 12.69
CA VAL A 57 -18.77 -7.57 12.01
C VAL A 57 -19.58 -8.46 11.07
N ARG A 58 -19.19 -8.48 9.79
CA ARG A 58 -19.76 -9.40 8.80
C ARG A 58 -18.64 -10.11 8.02
N PRO A 59 -18.71 -11.44 7.85
CA PRO A 59 -17.71 -12.14 7.03
C PRO A 59 -17.88 -11.78 5.55
N LEU A 60 -16.77 -11.65 4.82
CA LEU A 60 -16.76 -11.60 3.35
C LEU A 60 -16.41 -12.96 2.76
N ASN A 61 -15.39 -13.61 3.31
CA ASN A 61 -14.99 -14.95 2.95
C ASN A 61 -14.22 -15.60 4.13
N ARG A 62 -13.52 -16.71 3.89
CA ARG A 62 -12.78 -17.42 4.95
C ARG A 62 -11.60 -16.64 5.53
N ARG A 63 -11.05 -15.68 4.78
CA ARG A 63 -9.84 -14.90 5.11
C ARG A 63 -10.13 -13.48 5.54
N PHE A 64 -11.26 -12.94 5.12
CA PHE A 64 -11.60 -11.54 5.32
C PHE A 64 -13.00 -11.33 5.86
N GLN A 65 -13.13 -10.31 6.68
CA GLN A 65 -14.38 -9.80 7.23
C GLN A 65 -14.43 -8.27 7.10
N VAL A 66 -15.59 -7.72 7.27
CA VAL A 66 -15.78 -6.28 7.42
C VAL A 66 -16.07 -5.98 8.87
N ARG A 67 -15.34 -5.08 9.46
CA ARG A 67 -15.61 -4.54 10.79
C ARG A 67 -15.78 -3.02 10.69
N ASN A 68 -16.96 -2.54 11.05
CA ASN A 68 -17.28 -1.10 11.04
C ASN A 68 -16.95 -0.42 9.69
N ASP A 69 -17.31 -1.04 8.57
CA ASP A 69 -17.06 -0.61 7.19
C ASP A 69 -15.57 -0.65 6.76
N TYR A 70 -14.69 -1.28 7.54
CA TYR A 70 -13.29 -1.50 7.15
C TYR A 70 -13.03 -2.98 6.86
N LEU A 71 -12.22 -3.24 5.82
CA LEU A 71 -11.76 -4.58 5.51
C LEU A 71 -10.76 -5.04 6.58
N GLU A 72 -11.00 -6.23 7.15
CA GLU A 72 -10.15 -6.83 8.16
C GLU A 72 -9.85 -8.30 7.81
N ILE A 73 -8.63 -8.75 8.12
CA ILE A 73 -8.31 -10.20 8.10
C ILE A 73 -9.05 -10.90 9.24
N SER A 74 -9.56 -12.13 8.96
CA SER A 74 -10.31 -12.94 9.94
C SER A 74 -9.45 -13.40 11.12
N ASN A 75 -8.12 -13.56 10.90
CA ASN A 75 -7.14 -13.86 11.92
C ASN A 75 -5.77 -13.29 11.54
N PRO A 76 -4.85 -13.06 12.50
CA PRO A 76 -3.55 -12.42 12.25
C PRO A 76 -2.63 -13.17 11.29
N GLU A 77 -2.79 -14.47 11.14
CA GLU A 77 -1.90 -15.37 10.38
C GLU A 77 -2.32 -15.53 8.90
N VAL A 78 -3.42 -14.87 8.50
CA VAL A 78 -3.97 -15.00 7.12
C VAL A 78 -2.91 -14.81 6.05
N PHE A 79 -2.11 -13.76 6.13
CA PHE A 79 -1.10 -13.49 5.10
C PHE A 79 0.11 -14.43 5.18
N GLU A 80 0.37 -15.00 6.33
CA GLU A 80 1.45 -15.97 6.51
C GLU A 80 1.10 -17.31 5.87
N HIS A 81 -0.11 -17.81 6.11
CA HIS A 81 -0.57 -19.09 5.58
C HIS A 81 -1.14 -18.98 4.15
N HIS A 82 -1.58 -17.80 3.74
CA HIS A 82 -2.18 -17.54 2.43
C HIS A 82 -1.58 -16.27 1.80
N PRO A 83 -0.34 -16.32 1.27
CA PRO A 83 0.33 -15.14 0.70
C PRO A 83 -0.47 -14.43 -0.38
N SER A 84 -1.22 -15.14 -1.21
CA SER A 84 -2.10 -14.54 -2.24
C SER A 84 -3.15 -13.58 -1.67
N ALA A 85 -3.49 -13.70 -0.39
CA ALA A 85 -4.38 -12.76 0.29
C ALA A 85 -3.82 -11.33 0.31
N LEU A 86 -2.51 -11.14 0.14
CA LEU A 86 -1.88 -9.82 -0.03
C LEU A 86 -2.44 -9.05 -1.24
N LEU A 87 -2.78 -9.74 -2.33
CA LEU A 87 -3.43 -9.12 -3.50
C LEU A 87 -4.95 -9.18 -3.39
N GLU A 88 -5.50 -10.27 -2.84
CA GLU A 88 -6.94 -10.43 -2.64
C GLU A 88 -7.58 -9.28 -1.85
N ALA A 89 -6.89 -8.74 -0.85
CA ALA A 89 -7.35 -7.59 -0.09
C ALA A 89 -7.74 -6.40 -0.98
N PHE A 90 -6.96 -6.11 -2.01
CA PHE A 90 -7.23 -4.99 -2.94
C PHE A 90 -8.34 -5.33 -3.94
N VAL A 91 -8.46 -6.58 -4.34
CA VAL A 91 -9.58 -7.06 -5.17
C VAL A 91 -10.89 -6.91 -4.40
N LEU A 92 -10.92 -7.34 -3.13
CA LEU A 92 -12.10 -7.20 -2.27
C LEU A 92 -12.46 -5.73 -2.03
N MET A 93 -11.47 -4.85 -1.84
CA MET A 93 -11.69 -3.41 -1.75
C MET A 93 -12.28 -2.82 -3.03
N ALA A 94 -11.85 -3.31 -4.19
CA ALA A 94 -12.38 -2.87 -5.47
C ALA A 94 -13.83 -3.35 -5.73
N GLN A 95 -14.15 -4.53 -5.24
CA GLN A 95 -15.48 -5.14 -5.36
C GLN A 95 -16.51 -4.60 -4.34
N ASN A 96 -16.05 -3.94 -3.28
CA ASN A 96 -16.88 -3.41 -2.22
C ASN A 96 -16.64 -1.90 -2.04
N PRO A 97 -17.20 -1.05 -2.91
CA PRO A 97 -16.95 0.39 -2.91
C PRO A 97 -17.44 1.11 -1.65
N ASP A 98 -18.36 0.50 -0.92
CA ASP A 98 -18.89 1.04 0.34
C ASP A 98 -17.89 0.95 1.51
N LEU A 99 -16.82 0.17 1.35
CA LEU A 99 -15.78 0.06 2.37
C LEU A 99 -14.95 1.35 2.45
N LYS A 100 -14.85 1.89 3.64
CA LYS A 100 -14.07 3.11 3.95
C LYS A 100 -12.58 2.91 3.76
N GLY A 101 -12.07 1.70 4.01
CA GLY A 101 -10.66 1.40 3.94
C GLY A 101 -10.30 -0.01 4.41
N ILE A 102 -9.00 -0.22 4.63
CA ILE A 102 -8.46 -1.43 5.26
C ILE A 102 -8.15 -1.09 6.71
N ARG A 103 -8.56 -1.93 7.65
CA ARG A 103 -8.35 -1.71 9.09
C ARG A 103 -6.86 -1.57 9.43
N ALA A 104 -6.49 -0.70 10.34
CA ALA A 104 -5.11 -0.40 10.72
C ALA A 104 -4.30 -1.66 11.11
N SER A 105 -4.91 -2.61 11.83
CA SER A 105 -4.30 -3.90 12.16
C SER A 105 -3.96 -4.71 10.90
N THR A 106 -4.87 -4.74 9.93
CA THR A 106 -4.69 -5.43 8.65
C THR A 106 -3.64 -4.73 7.78
N VAL A 107 -3.60 -3.39 7.75
CA VAL A 107 -2.55 -2.63 7.05
C VAL A 107 -1.17 -2.96 7.61
N ARG A 108 -1.01 -3.03 8.94
CA ARG A 108 0.25 -3.46 9.56
C ARG A 108 0.65 -4.87 9.14
N ALA A 109 -0.29 -5.80 9.14
CA ALA A 109 -0.05 -7.17 8.70
C ALA A 109 0.33 -7.25 7.21
N LEU A 110 -0.32 -6.47 6.32
CA LEU A 110 0.04 -6.32 4.91
C LEU A 110 1.49 -5.83 4.74
N ILE A 111 1.85 -4.75 5.43
CA ILE A 111 3.19 -4.16 5.36
C ILE A 111 4.25 -5.14 5.88
N TYR A 112 3.98 -5.85 6.96
CA TYR A 112 4.89 -6.85 7.49
C TYR A 112 5.09 -8.02 6.52
N ASN A 113 4.01 -8.54 5.95
CA ASN A 113 4.03 -9.73 5.10
C ASN A 113 4.39 -9.45 3.63
N ARG A 114 4.50 -8.18 3.19
CA ARG A 114 4.92 -7.84 1.81
C ARG A 114 6.29 -8.41 1.43
N ARG A 115 7.10 -8.84 2.39
CA ARG A 115 8.39 -9.52 2.17
C ARG A 115 8.23 -10.86 1.45
N GLN A 116 7.05 -11.48 1.51
CA GLN A 116 6.73 -12.73 0.81
C GLN A 116 6.50 -12.54 -0.70
N ILE A 117 6.44 -11.28 -1.16
CA ILE A 117 6.31 -10.97 -2.59
C ILE A 117 7.70 -11.06 -3.23
N ASP A 118 8.07 -12.26 -3.58
CA ASP A 118 9.29 -12.66 -4.29
C ASP A 118 8.97 -13.10 -5.73
N ASP A 119 9.95 -13.68 -6.42
CA ASP A 119 9.76 -14.18 -7.79
C ASP A 119 8.75 -15.32 -7.87
N ALA A 120 8.72 -16.23 -6.90
CA ALA A 120 7.77 -17.32 -6.85
C ALA A 120 6.33 -16.79 -6.68
N PHE A 121 6.15 -15.80 -5.80
CA PHE A 121 4.87 -15.13 -5.64
C PHE A 121 4.42 -14.41 -6.93
N ARG A 122 5.32 -13.69 -7.60
CA ARG A 122 5.00 -12.96 -8.85
C ARG A 122 4.62 -13.89 -10.00
N ASN A 123 5.27 -15.05 -10.09
CA ASN A 123 5.03 -16.04 -11.13
C ASN A 123 3.87 -17.00 -10.81
N ASN A 124 3.22 -16.89 -9.66
CA ASN A 124 2.10 -17.73 -9.29
C ASN A 124 0.85 -17.32 -10.08
N PRO A 125 0.22 -18.25 -10.86
CA PRO A 125 -0.97 -17.95 -11.67
C PRO A 125 -2.13 -17.35 -10.86
N VAL A 126 -2.33 -17.79 -9.61
CA VAL A 126 -3.37 -17.26 -8.72
C VAL A 126 -3.16 -15.77 -8.47
N ASN A 127 -1.91 -15.35 -8.26
CA ASN A 127 -1.57 -13.95 -8.00
C ASN A 127 -1.70 -13.10 -9.28
N THR A 128 -1.34 -13.68 -10.43
CA THR A 128 -1.57 -13.05 -11.73
C THR A 128 -3.06 -12.83 -11.98
N ASP A 129 -3.88 -13.83 -11.72
CA ASP A 129 -5.35 -13.72 -11.89
C ASP A 129 -5.96 -12.68 -10.97
N LEU A 130 -5.55 -12.63 -9.69
CA LEU A 130 -6.00 -11.61 -8.74
C LEU A 130 -5.61 -10.20 -9.21
N PHE A 131 -4.38 -10.02 -9.68
CA PHE A 131 -3.95 -8.73 -10.19
C PHE A 131 -4.70 -8.34 -11.46
N MET A 132 -4.95 -9.29 -12.37
CA MET A 132 -5.77 -9.06 -13.55
C MET A 132 -7.24 -8.74 -13.23
N GLN A 133 -7.82 -9.37 -12.19
CA GLN A 133 -9.14 -9.01 -11.68
C GLN A 133 -9.15 -7.55 -11.18
N LEU A 134 -8.13 -7.14 -10.45
CA LEU A 134 -7.97 -5.76 -10.01
C LEU A 134 -7.89 -4.79 -11.19
N LEU A 135 -7.06 -5.09 -12.20
CA LEU A 135 -6.91 -4.26 -13.41
C LEU A 135 -8.22 -4.10 -14.20
N ARG A 136 -9.09 -5.11 -14.15
CA ARG A 136 -10.41 -5.09 -14.81
C ARG A 136 -11.48 -4.37 -14.00
N SER A 137 -11.17 -3.86 -12.81
CA SER A 137 -12.14 -3.16 -11.96
C SER A 137 -12.43 -1.76 -12.53
N PRO A 138 -13.67 -1.46 -12.98
CA PRO A 138 -13.94 -0.27 -13.78
C PRO A 138 -13.85 1.05 -13.01
N HIS A 139 -14.10 1.03 -11.70
CA HIS A 139 -14.25 2.27 -10.92
C HIS A 139 -13.24 2.44 -9.79
N ALA A 140 -12.56 1.37 -9.39
CA ALA A 140 -11.72 1.39 -8.20
C ALA A 140 -10.22 1.22 -8.47
N LEU A 141 -9.82 0.93 -9.71
CA LEU A 141 -8.44 0.59 -10.08
C LEU A 141 -7.43 1.61 -9.55
N PHE A 142 -7.62 2.89 -9.86
CA PHE A 142 -6.65 3.92 -9.48
C PHE A 142 -6.49 4.05 -7.96
N SER A 143 -7.59 3.99 -7.23
CA SER A 143 -7.57 4.06 -5.76
C SER A 143 -6.86 2.86 -5.14
N GLN A 144 -7.05 1.66 -5.68
CA GLN A 144 -6.39 0.46 -5.18
C GLN A 144 -4.91 0.41 -5.55
N LEU A 145 -4.51 0.79 -6.77
CA LEU A 145 -3.10 0.90 -7.14
C LEU A 145 -2.38 1.95 -6.27
N ARG A 146 -3.05 3.07 -5.95
CA ARG A 146 -2.51 4.07 -5.02
C ARG A 146 -2.32 3.49 -3.61
N ARG A 147 -3.26 2.68 -3.11
CA ARG A 147 -3.13 1.97 -1.83
C ARG A 147 -2.00 0.96 -1.86
N MET A 148 -1.94 0.12 -2.89
CA MET A 148 -0.84 -0.84 -3.09
C MET A 148 0.52 -0.15 -3.11
N LYS A 149 0.64 0.99 -3.80
CA LYS A 149 1.85 1.82 -3.79
C LYS A 149 2.17 2.30 -2.37
N ARG A 150 1.18 2.85 -1.67
CA ARG A 150 1.32 3.40 -0.32
C ARG A 150 1.79 2.34 0.69
N TYR A 151 1.27 1.12 0.63
CA TYR A 151 1.65 0.03 1.52
C TYR A 151 2.90 -0.73 1.05
N GLY A 152 3.49 -0.34 -0.09
CA GLY A 152 4.70 -0.94 -0.65
C GLY A 152 4.49 -2.31 -1.30
N ILE A 153 3.24 -2.67 -1.58
CA ILE A 153 2.86 -3.91 -2.27
C ILE A 153 3.13 -3.78 -3.78
N LEU A 154 2.71 -2.66 -4.40
CA LEU A 154 2.82 -2.48 -5.86
C LEU A 154 4.27 -2.57 -6.34
N GLY A 155 5.19 -1.87 -5.67
CA GLY A 155 6.60 -1.88 -6.06
C GLY A 155 7.32 -3.20 -5.78
N LYS A 156 6.76 -4.07 -4.93
CA LYS A 156 7.22 -5.43 -4.73
C LYS A 156 6.68 -6.38 -5.80
N TYR A 157 5.41 -6.20 -6.17
CA TYR A 157 4.75 -7.02 -7.18
C TYR A 157 5.22 -6.68 -8.60
N LEU A 158 5.43 -5.39 -8.88
CA LEU A 158 6.00 -4.87 -10.13
C LEU A 158 7.34 -4.17 -9.82
N PRO A 159 8.48 -4.87 -9.88
CA PRO A 159 9.80 -4.32 -9.51
C PRO A 159 10.21 -3.10 -10.34
N GLU A 160 9.86 -3.07 -11.63
CA GLU A 160 10.11 -1.94 -12.53
C GLU A 160 9.39 -0.68 -12.03
N PHE A 161 8.14 -0.83 -11.61
CA PHE A 161 7.38 0.25 -10.99
C PHE A 161 7.97 0.66 -9.63
N GLY A 162 8.48 -0.32 -8.87
CA GLY A 162 9.21 -0.09 -7.62
C GLY A 162 10.45 0.78 -7.80
N GLY A 163 11.15 0.63 -8.91
CA GLY A 163 12.34 1.40 -9.28
C GLY A 163 12.07 2.89 -9.40
N ILE A 164 10.91 3.27 -9.93
CA ILE A 164 10.54 4.68 -10.17
C ILE A 164 9.82 5.34 -8.98
N ILE A 165 9.43 4.58 -7.96
CA ILE A 165 8.78 5.15 -6.77
C ILE A 165 9.73 6.10 -6.03
N GLY A 166 9.31 7.35 -5.89
CA GLY A 166 10.09 8.41 -5.25
C GLY A 166 11.11 9.10 -6.17
N MET A 167 11.21 8.70 -7.44
CA MET A 167 11.96 9.47 -8.42
C MET A 167 11.20 10.73 -8.78
N MET A 168 11.90 11.85 -8.83
CA MET A 168 11.37 13.11 -9.31
C MET A 168 11.59 13.17 -10.83
N GLN A 169 10.54 13.46 -11.57
CA GLN A 169 10.66 13.72 -12.98
C GLN A 169 11.24 15.15 -13.16
N TYR A 170 12.47 15.24 -13.58
CA TYR A 170 13.09 16.50 -14.00
C TYR A 170 12.65 16.81 -15.43
N ASP A 171 11.41 17.18 -15.60
CA ASP A 171 10.94 17.65 -16.89
C ASP A 171 10.72 19.17 -16.81
N LEU A 172 11.49 19.90 -17.60
CA LEU A 172 11.40 21.36 -17.73
C LEU A 172 10.07 21.81 -18.36
N PHE A 173 9.26 20.87 -18.85
CA PHE A 173 8.02 21.15 -19.57
C PHE A 173 6.75 21.07 -18.68
N HIS A 174 6.84 20.64 -17.45
CA HIS A 174 5.72 20.66 -16.51
C HIS A 174 5.81 21.88 -15.59
N ILE A 175 5.33 23.01 -16.08
CA ILE A 175 4.99 24.17 -15.25
C ILE A 175 3.59 23.91 -14.68
N TYR A 176 3.51 23.71 -13.38
CA TYR A 176 2.25 23.69 -12.62
C TYR A 176 1.91 25.09 -12.15
#